data_30165ade3cf13decfe6b69ed353c16c3
#
_entry.id   30165ade3cf13decfe6b69ed353c16c3
#
_cell.length_a   1.000
_cell.length_b   1.000
_cell.length_c   1.000
_cell.angle_alpha   90.00
_cell.angle_beta   90.00
_cell.angle_gamma   90.00
#
_symmetry.space_group_name_H-M   'P 1'
#
loop_
_entity.id
_entity.type
_entity.pdbx_description
1 polymer ?
#
loop_
_entity_poly.entity_id
_entity_poly.type
_entity_poly.pdbx_seq_one_letter_code
_entity_poly.pdbx_strand_id
1 'polypeptide(L)'
;MIAVILAGRQEKYFDIPVSLIELVNGVTLLKRTINLLREVSISRILIVTGYKSELFYQIPDVSIVCNDQFADTASMASLALAESFVDEDFLLIESDLLFEKDFLTRLIASTGKNCLSIVSETGTGDEAFVE
;
A
#
# COMPACT_ATOMS: atom_id res chain seq x y z
N MET A 1 -15.44 -2.17 3.18
CA MET A 1 -14.19 -2.22 2.35
C MET A 1 -12.99 -2.09 3.27
N ILE A 2 -11.97 -2.88 3.08
CA ILE A 2 -10.68 -2.81 3.78
C ILE A 2 -9.59 -2.34 2.81
N ALA A 3 -8.63 -1.54 3.27
CA ALA A 3 -7.42 -1.26 2.50
C ALA A 3 -6.28 -2.21 2.92
N VAL A 4 -5.63 -2.83 1.96
CA VAL A 4 -4.45 -3.65 2.12
C VAL A 4 -3.26 -2.90 1.51
N ILE A 5 -2.29 -2.53 2.34
CA ILE A 5 -1.10 -1.80 1.91
C ILE A 5 0.10 -2.75 1.94
N LEU A 6 0.73 -2.98 0.81
CA LEU A 6 1.93 -3.80 0.73
C LEU A 6 3.18 -2.93 0.95
N ALA A 7 3.82 -3.10 2.12
CA ALA A 7 4.96 -2.29 2.58
C ALA A 7 6.17 -3.15 3.00
N GLY A 8 6.25 -4.36 2.46
CA GLY A 8 7.28 -5.33 2.86
C GLY A 8 8.60 -5.23 2.11
N ARG A 9 8.64 -4.49 1.01
CA ARG A 9 9.78 -4.49 0.08
C ARG A 9 10.96 -3.70 0.64
N GLN A 10 12.18 -4.25 0.45
CA GLN A 10 13.43 -3.53 0.64
C GLN A 10 13.86 -2.89 -0.68
N GLU A 11 14.03 -1.57 -0.67
CA GLU A 11 14.54 -0.84 -1.82
C GLU A 11 16.06 -0.67 -1.73
N LYS A 12 16.73 -0.83 -2.87
CA LYS A 12 18.21 -0.86 -2.95
C LYS A 12 18.89 0.41 -2.44
N TYR A 13 18.23 1.55 -2.57
CA TYR A 13 18.82 2.87 -2.30
C TYR A 13 18.31 3.51 -1.01
N PHE A 14 17.51 2.82 -0.23
CA PHE A 14 16.93 3.36 0.99
C PHE A 14 17.21 2.45 2.19
N ASP A 15 17.70 3.06 3.26
CA ASP A 15 17.95 2.35 4.54
C ASP A 15 16.67 2.15 5.37
N ILE A 16 15.56 2.74 4.94
CA ILE A 16 14.24 2.59 5.56
C ILE A 16 13.21 2.20 4.49
N PRO A 17 12.09 1.57 4.87
CA PRO A 17 10.99 1.34 3.94
C PRO A 17 10.56 2.63 3.26
N VAL A 18 10.37 2.60 1.93
CA VAL A 18 9.99 3.79 1.13
C VAL A 18 8.73 4.46 1.65
N SER A 19 7.77 3.67 2.13
CA SER A 19 6.54 4.18 2.73
C SER A 19 6.75 5.04 3.98
N LEU A 20 7.88 4.90 4.66
CA LEU A 20 8.23 5.67 5.86
C LEU A 20 9.12 6.89 5.57
N ILE A 21 9.39 7.17 4.29
CA ILE A 21 10.09 8.40 3.90
C ILE A 21 9.20 9.60 4.23
N GLU A 22 9.80 10.57 4.88
CA GLU A 22 9.15 11.84 5.19
C GLU A 22 9.02 12.71 3.93
N LEU A 23 7.82 13.18 3.64
CA LEU A 23 7.53 14.05 2.50
C LEU A 23 7.66 15.52 2.88
N VAL A 24 6.77 15.98 3.76
CA VAL A 24 6.73 17.38 4.21
C VAL A 24 6.28 17.42 5.67
N ASN A 25 6.93 18.26 6.47
CA ASN A 25 6.51 18.56 7.85
C ASN A 25 6.31 17.32 8.75
N GLY A 26 7.15 16.32 8.65
CA GLY A 26 7.06 15.10 9.48
C GLY A 26 5.96 14.13 9.05
N VAL A 27 5.37 14.33 7.87
CA VAL A 27 4.36 13.42 7.31
C VAL A 27 5.04 12.43 6.38
N THR A 28 5.04 11.15 6.76
CA THR A 28 5.54 10.08 5.89
C THR A 28 4.54 9.76 4.77
N LEU A 29 5.03 9.13 3.70
CA LEU A 29 4.19 8.66 2.60
C LEU A 29 3.05 7.77 3.10
N LEU A 30 3.35 6.81 3.98
CA LEU A 30 2.35 5.92 4.58
C LEU A 30 1.31 6.69 5.41
N LYS A 31 1.74 7.63 6.25
CA LYS A 31 0.82 8.46 7.05
C LYS A 31 -0.13 9.26 6.17
N ARG A 32 0.39 9.82 5.07
CA ARG A 32 -0.43 10.51 4.08
C ARG A 32 -1.47 9.57 3.46
N THR A 33 -1.05 8.39 3.04
CA THR A 33 -1.93 7.35 2.46
C THR A 33 -3.03 6.96 3.45
N ILE A 34 -2.69 6.68 4.71
CA ILE A 34 -3.65 6.35 5.76
C ILE A 34 -4.67 7.49 5.97
N ASN A 35 -4.21 8.73 6.00
CA ASN A 35 -5.10 9.88 6.15
C ASN A 35 -6.08 10.00 4.98
N LEU A 36 -5.62 9.84 3.74
CA LEU A 36 -6.47 9.86 2.55
C LEU A 36 -7.52 8.74 2.58
N LEU A 37 -7.15 7.53 3.01
CA LEU A 37 -8.07 6.41 3.17
C LEU A 37 -9.18 6.74 4.18
N ARG A 38 -8.82 7.32 5.31
CA ARG A 38 -9.79 7.76 6.34
C ARG A 38 -10.72 8.86 5.83
N GLU A 39 -10.21 9.78 5.03
CA GLU A 39 -11.02 10.84 4.41
C GLU A 39 -12.06 10.32 3.41
N VAL A 40 -11.83 9.15 2.80
CA VAL A 40 -12.81 8.46 1.95
C VAL A 40 -13.56 7.35 2.71
N SER A 41 -13.58 7.42 4.03
CA SER A 41 -14.32 6.52 4.94
C SER A 41 -13.84 5.07 4.96
N ILE A 42 -12.58 4.81 4.58
CA ILE A 42 -11.94 3.51 4.78
C ILE A 42 -11.14 3.56 6.07
N SER A 43 -11.67 2.92 7.12
CA SER A 43 -11.06 2.88 8.46
C SER A 43 -10.36 1.54 8.77
N ARG A 44 -10.76 0.45 8.12
CA ARG A 44 -10.10 -0.85 8.24
C ARG A 44 -8.87 -0.85 7.32
N ILE A 45 -7.68 -0.83 7.91
CA ILE A 45 -6.42 -0.77 7.19
C ILE A 45 -5.53 -1.90 7.68
N LEU A 46 -5.08 -2.74 6.76
CA LEU A 46 -4.09 -3.78 6.98
C LEU A 46 -2.80 -3.38 6.27
N ILE A 47 -1.68 -3.43 6.98
CA ILE A 47 -0.35 -3.21 6.40
C ILE A 47 0.40 -4.55 6.40
N VAL A 48 0.81 -4.99 5.23
CA VAL A 48 1.70 -6.15 5.11
C VAL A 48 3.13 -5.63 5.04
N THR A 49 3.88 -5.89 6.11
CA THR A 49 5.26 -5.44 6.27
C THR A 49 6.26 -6.54 5.93
N GLY A 50 7.53 -6.24 5.98
CA GLY A 50 8.64 -7.17 5.77
C GLY A 50 9.95 -6.53 6.22
N TYR A 51 10.65 -5.86 5.33
CA TYR A 51 11.87 -5.13 5.66
C TYR A 51 11.64 -4.12 6.77
N LYS A 52 12.40 -4.24 7.88
CA LYS A 52 12.30 -3.39 9.07
C LYS A 52 10.86 -3.24 9.60
N SER A 53 10.14 -4.36 9.69
CA SER A 53 8.74 -4.41 10.12
C SER A 53 8.49 -3.75 11.48
N GLU A 54 9.49 -3.74 12.36
CA GLU A 54 9.44 -3.13 13.69
C GLU A 54 9.14 -1.62 13.67
N LEU A 55 9.47 -0.93 12.56
CA LEU A 55 9.20 0.51 12.40
C LEU A 55 7.71 0.82 12.22
N PHE A 56 6.91 -0.18 11.87
CA PHE A 56 5.48 -0.02 11.62
C PHE A 56 4.62 -0.21 12.87
N TYR A 57 5.12 -0.91 13.91
CA TYR A 57 4.32 -1.30 15.07
C TYR A 57 3.79 -0.13 15.92
N GLN A 58 4.31 1.06 15.71
CA GLN A 58 3.86 2.27 16.42
C GLN A 58 2.76 3.04 15.67
N ILE A 59 2.35 2.57 14.48
CA ILE A 59 1.31 3.23 13.69
C ILE A 59 -0.05 2.92 14.32
N PRO A 60 -0.81 3.93 14.77
CA PRO A 60 -2.06 3.69 15.47
C PRO A 60 -3.20 3.30 14.52
N ASP A 61 -4.13 2.52 15.05
CA ASP A 61 -5.41 2.18 14.41
C ASP A 61 -5.25 1.49 13.04
N VAL A 62 -4.26 0.60 12.91
CA VAL A 62 -4.04 -0.27 11.76
C VAL A 62 -3.74 -1.69 12.23
N SER A 63 -4.05 -2.67 11.40
CA SER A 63 -3.59 -4.04 11.58
C SER A 63 -2.28 -4.24 10.83
N ILE A 64 -1.37 -5.05 11.39
CA ILE A 64 -0.07 -5.32 10.78
C ILE A 64 0.13 -6.82 10.70
N VAL A 65 0.57 -7.31 9.55
CA VAL A 65 1.06 -8.67 9.34
C VAL A 65 2.46 -8.60 8.72
N CYS A 66 3.39 -9.43 9.20
CA CYS A 66 4.75 -9.45 8.69
C CYS A 66 4.94 -10.61 7.70
N ASN A 67 5.53 -10.31 6.55
CA ASN A 67 6.09 -11.32 5.65
C ASN A 67 7.56 -11.54 6.00
N ASP A 68 7.86 -12.56 6.78
CA ASP A 68 9.23 -12.89 7.19
C ASP A 68 10.12 -13.36 6.02
N GLN A 69 9.50 -13.72 4.89
CA GLN A 69 10.18 -14.14 3.66
C GLN A 69 10.21 -13.04 2.60
N PHE A 70 10.10 -11.78 3.00
CA PHE A 70 10.02 -10.64 2.07
C PHE A 70 11.18 -10.57 1.08
N ALA A 71 12.37 -11.02 1.47
CA ALA A 71 13.57 -10.98 0.64
C ALA A 71 13.52 -11.98 -0.54
N ASP A 72 12.79 -13.08 -0.37
CA ASP A 72 12.72 -14.19 -1.32
C ASP A 72 11.38 -14.27 -2.06
N THR A 73 10.44 -13.39 -1.72
CA THR A 73 9.07 -13.44 -2.24
C THR A 73 8.65 -12.11 -2.86
N ALA A 74 7.71 -12.19 -3.81
CA ALA A 74 7.13 -11.00 -4.46
C ALA A 74 5.84 -10.53 -3.75
N SER A 75 5.27 -9.41 -4.22
CA SER A 75 4.03 -8.79 -3.69
C SER A 75 2.86 -9.77 -3.54
N MET A 76 2.75 -10.77 -4.43
CA MET A 76 1.69 -11.77 -4.35
C MET A 76 1.76 -12.65 -3.10
N ALA A 77 2.97 -12.98 -2.62
CA ALA A 77 3.13 -13.73 -1.38
C ALA A 77 2.73 -12.87 -0.17
N SER A 78 3.06 -11.59 -0.19
CA SER A 78 2.60 -10.62 0.82
C SER A 78 1.07 -10.47 0.80
N LEU A 79 0.47 -10.42 -0.38
CA LEU A 79 -1.00 -10.35 -0.51
C LEU A 79 -1.67 -11.63 0.02
N ALA A 80 -1.09 -12.82 -0.21
CA ALA A 80 -1.61 -14.08 0.32
C ALA A 80 -1.68 -14.10 1.85
N LEU A 81 -0.75 -13.45 2.54
CA LEU A 81 -0.80 -13.32 4.00
C LEU A 81 -1.98 -12.43 4.48
N ALA A 82 -2.48 -11.55 3.63
CA ALA A 82 -3.64 -10.74 3.94
C ALA A 82 -4.97 -11.49 3.84
N GLU A 83 -5.02 -12.67 3.20
CA GLU A 83 -6.24 -13.43 2.92
C GLU A 83 -7.08 -13.66 4.17
N SER A 84 -6.45 -14.03 5.29
CA SER A 84 -7.16 -14.31 6.55
C SER A 84 -7.77 -13.06 7.21
N PHE A 85 -7.40 -11.88 6.77
CA PHE A 85 -7.89 -10.58 7.29
C PHE A 85 -8.93 -9.93 6.39
N VAL A 86 -9.08 -10.44 5.16
CA VAL A 86 -9.94 -9.86 4.12
C VAL A 86 -11.21 -10.72 3.99
N ASP A 87 -12.31 -10.20 4.48
CA ASP A 87 -13.64 -10.83 4.50
C ASP A 87 -14.68 -10.08 3.64
N GLU A 88 -14.23 -9.07 2.90
CA GLU A 88 -15.05 -8.18 2.08
C GLU A 88 -14.24 -7.64 0.87
N ASP A 89 -14.86 -6.80 0.05
CA ASP A 89 -14.14 -6.08 -1.00
C ASP A 89 -12.97 -5.28 -0.42
N PHE A 90 -11.84 -5.30 -1.09
CA PHE A 90 -10.64 -4.61 -0.61
C PHE A 90 -9.99 -3.75 -1.68
N LEU A 91 -9.30 -2.73 -1.21
CA LEU A 91 -8.44 -1.86 -2.00
C LEU A 91 -6.97 -2.26 -1.76
N LEU A 92 -6.30 -2.72 -2.82
CA LEU A 92 -4.87 -3.02 -2.77
C LEU A 92 -4.06 -1.78 -3.15
N ILE A 93 -3.07 -1.45 -2.31
CA ILE A 93 -2.19 -0.30 -2.51
C ILE A 93 -0.73 -0.75 -2.33
N GLU A 94 0.10 -0.48 -3.33
CA GLU A 94 1.55 -0.52 -3.15
C GLU A 94 2.02 0.71 -2.36
N SER A 95 2.93 0.52 -1.42
CA SER A 95 3.27 1.54 -0.42
C SER A 95 4.19 2.66 -0.92
N ASP A 96 4.69 2.55 -2.14
CA ASP A 96 5.55 3.54 -2.81
C ASP A 96 4.77 4.52 -3.72
N LEU A 97 3.44 4.43 -3.72
CA LEU A 97 2.58 5.27 -4.55
C LEU A 97 2.24 6.60 -3.87
N LEU A 98 2.37 7.67 -4.63
CA LEU A 98 1.88 9.00 -4.28
C LEU A 98 0.67 9.35 -5.16
N PHE A 99 -0.48 9.58 -4.54
CA PHE A 99 -1.72 9.90 -5.24
C PHE A 99 -2.55 10.92 -4.48
N GLU A 100 -3.56 11.48 -5.15
CA GLU A 100 -4.49 12.45 -4.59
C GLU A 100 -5.83 11.79 -4.22
N LYS A 101 -6.59 12.47 -3.36
CA LYS A 101 -7.91 12.01 -2.88
C LYS A 101 -8.88 11.68 -4.02
N ASP A 102 -8.90 12.51 -5.06
CA ASP A 102 -9.79 12.31 -6.21
C ASP A 102 -9.54 11.00 -6.94
N PHE A 103 -8.28 10.56 -6.98
CA PHE A 103 -7.91 9.27 -7.53
C PHE A 103 -8.59 8.14 -6.75
N LEU A 104 -8.48 8.12 -5.42
CA LEU A 104 -9.14 7.13 -4.56
C LEU A 104 -10.65 7.16 -4.73
N THR A 105 -11.24 8.35 -4.74
CA THR A 105 -12.69 8.52 -4.89
C THR A 105 -13.19 7.91 -6.19
N ARG A 106 -12.50 8.14 -7.31
CA ARG A 106 -12.85 7.56 -8.62
C ARG A 106 -12.68 6.05 -8.64
N LEU A 107 -11.59 5.53 -8.06
CA LEU A 107 -11.35 4.09 -8.02
C LEU A 107 -12.43 3.36 -7.20
N ILE A 108 -12.79 3.89 -6.04
CA ILE A 108 -13.82 3.32 -5.17
C ILE A 108 -15.23 3.40 -5.82
N ALA A 109 -15.50 4.46 -6.56
CA ALA A 109 -16.78 4.64 -7.26
C ALA A 109 -16.90 3.80 -8.54
N SER A 110 -15.86 3.11 -8.98
CA SER A 110 -15.91 2.29 -10.17
C SER A 110 -16.85 1.10 -9.98
N THR A 111 -17.60 0.76 -11.05
CA THR A 111 -18.67 -0.26 -11.01
C THR A 111 -18.21 -1.65 -11.46
N GLY A 112 -16.94 -1.80 -11.81
CA GLY A 112 -16.37 -3.10 -12.21
C GLY A 112 -16.20 -4.05 -11.02
N LYS A 113 -16.25 -5.35 -11.28
CA LYS A 113 -15.99 -6.38 -10.24
C LYS A 113 -14.56 -6.32 -9.72
N ASN A 114 -13.62 -6.09 -10.63
CA ASN A 114 -12.21 -5.85 -10.32
C ASN A 114 -11.77 -4.65 -11.14
N CYS A 115 -11.17 -3.67 -10.50
CA CYS A 115 -10.70 -2.44 -11.12
C CYS A 115 -9.21 -2.27 -10.88
N LEU A 116 -8.47 -2.04 -11.95
CA LEU A 116 -7.06 -1.71 -11.92
C LEU A 116 -6.90 -0.27 -12.38
N SER A 117 -6.20 0.52 -11.59
CA SER A 117 -5.81 1.85 -12.01
C SER A 117 -4.52 1.79 -12.81
N ILE A 118 -4.54 2.40 -13.97
CA ILE A 118 -3.38 2.53 -14.86
C ILE A 118 -3.07 4.00 -15.11
N VAL A 119 -1.82 4.30 -15.39
CA VAL A 119 -1.35 5.62 -15.81
C VAL A 119 -0.68 5.52 -17.16
N SER A 120 -0.50 6.63 -17.83
CA SER A 120 0.27 6.68 -19.07
C SER A 120 1.73 6.34 -18.81
N GLU A 121 2.40 5.77 -19.80
CA GLU A 121 3.83 5.48 -19.75
C GLU A 121 4.64 6.73 -19.35
N THR A 122 5.57 6.56 -18.43
CA THR A 122 6.44 7.62 -17.93
C THR A 122 7.85 7.59 -18.55
N GLY A 123 8.22 6.46 -19.16
CA GLY A 123 9.52 6.26 -19.78
C GLY A 123 10.66 6.05 -18.79
N THR A 124 10.35 5.65 -17.54
CA THR A 124 11.36 5.37 -16.50
C THR A 124 12.05 4.02 -16.72
N GLY A 125 11.41 3.11 -17.46
CA GLY A 125 11.95 1.78 -17.80
C GLY A 125 11.67 0.68 -16.79
N ASP A 126 10.89 0.98 -15.76
CA ASP A 126 10.46 0.04 -14.70
C ASP A 126 8.93 -0.17 -14.69
N GLU A 127 8.26 0.29 -15.73
CA GLU A 127 6.81 0.16 -15.87
C GLU A 127 6.40 -1.30 -16.09
N ALA A 128 5.25 -1.65 -15.50
CA ALA A 128 4.51 -2.86 -15.83
C ALA A 128 3.36 -2.50 -16.79
N PHE A 129 3.25 -3.22 -17.90
CA PHE A 129 2.22 -2.99 -18.91
C PHE A 129 1.06 -3.95 -18.72
N VAL A 130 -0.14 -3.44 -19.03
CA VAL A 130 -1.38 -4.22 -19.07
C VAL A 130 -1.88 -4.24 -20.51
N GLU A 131 -2.10 -5.44 -21.07
CA GLU A 131 -2.67 -5.67 -22.39
C GLU A 131 -4.21 -5.84 -22.34
#